data_faeadded91a8575f017c259bb41c3c4c
#
_entry.id   faeadded91a8575f017c259bb41c3c4c
#
_cell.length_a   1.000
_cell.length_b   1.000
_cell.length_c   1.000
_cell.angle_alpha   90.00
_cell.angle_beta   90.00
_cell.angle_gamma   90.00
#
_symmetry.space_group_name_H-M   'P 1'
#
loop_
_entity.id
_entity.type
_entity.pdbx_description
1 polymer ?
#
loop_
_entity_poly.entity_id
_entity_poly.type
_entity_poly.pdbx_seq_one_letter_code
_entity_poly.pdbx_strand_id
1 'polypeptide(L)'
;ILGLIEAANKLGLSAKGVRAKFEALYIVPKPVIAHVIVHEQLQHFVVIYKVEKKKEYIEYMDPGDGRMHRVTNQEFEKMWTGVLVLLEPEETFKTGNMKTGMTKKFFSLLAPHKSVMLQAVFGALIYSILGLSTSIYVGKITDYVLVDKNINLLNLMGVIMLVILLLRTFIGAMKSILALKTGQRIDAALILGYYKHLLTLPQQFFDTMRVGEIISRVNDAVKIRNFINNVSLDLVVNIMILVFSVCLMFVYSWELALITLVSAPLFLLIFWGFNKLNRKYQRGIMESSADLEAQLVESLNSISTIKRFGIEEYANLKTETRFVHLLKNTYRSIYGSIMAQGGIQFVSTGITIAILWLGSILVVDQELTPG
;
A
#
# COMPACT_ATOMS: atom_id res chain seq x y z
N ILE A 1 10.82 -24.92 18.26
CA ILE A 1 10.17 -26.22 17.99
C ILE A 1 8.84 -26.31 18.73
N LEU A 2 8.79 -26.02 20.05
CA LEU A 2 7.58 -26.08 20.86
C LEU A 2 6.44 -25.24 20.26
N GLY A 3 6.71 -24.02 19.86
CA GLY A 3 5.71 -23.14 19.23
C GLY A 3 5.19 -23.65 17.88
N LEU A 4 6.00 -24.39 17.09
CA LEU A 4 5.54 -25.04 15.88
C LEU A 4 4.61 -26.23 16.18
N ILE A 5 4.91 -26.98 17.23
CA ILE A 5 4.07 -28.09 17.69
C ILE A 5 2.72 -27.55 18.20
N GLU A 6 2.72 -26.52 19.02
CA GLU A 6 1.50 -25.88 19.51
C GLU A 6 0.66 -25.29 18.37
N ALA A 7 1.30 -24.65 17.39
CA ALA A 7 0.62 -24.12 16.22
C ALA A 7 -0.01 -25.22 15.36
N ALA A 8 0.72 -26.33 15.15
CA ALA A 8 0.23 -27.47 14.41
C ALA A 8 -0.98 -28.12 15.12
N ASN A 9 -0.91 -28.28 16.44
CA ASN A 9 -2.02 -28.83 17.23
C ASN A 9 -3.27 -27.95 17.15
N LYS A 10 -3.10 -26.61 17.18
CA LYS A 10 -4.22 -25.67 16.96
C LYS A 10 -4.86 -25.75 15.58
N LEU A 11 -4.13 -26.27 14.60
CA LEU A 11 -4.63 -26.48 13.26
C LEU A 11 -5.24 -27.89 13.03
N GLY A 12 -5.32 -28.70 14.08
CA GLY A 12 -5.85 -30.06 14.02
C GLY A 12 -4.84 -31.09 13.50
N LEU A 13 -3.54 -30.79 13.64
CA LEU A 13 -2.47 -31.72 13.34
C LEU A 13 -1.84 -32.22 14.65
N SER A 14 -1.72 -33.52 14.83
CA SER A 14 -0.87 -34.07 15.88
C SER A 14 0.58 -33.84 15.50
N ALA A 15 1.34 -33.12 16.32
CA ALA A 15 2.72 -32.74 16.01
C ALA A 15 3.69 -33.24 17.09
N LYS A 16 4.80 -33.87 16.64
CA LYS A 16 5.84 -34.37 17.54
C LYS A 16 7.24 -33.98 17.08
N GLY A 17 7.98 -33.30 17.93
CA GLY A 17 9.41 -33.01 17.69
C GLY A 17 10.26 -34.26 17.99
N VAL A 18 11.11 -34.65 17.05
CA VAL A 18 12.01 -35.78 17.17
C VAL A 18 13.43 -35.43 16.71
N ARG A 19 14.40 -36.08 17.28
CA ARG A 19 15.79 -36.05 16.78
C ARG A 19 16.09 -37.35 16.08
N ALA A 20 16.59 -37.30 14.87
CA ALA A 20 16.75 -38.46 14.03
C ALA A 20 18.11 -38.45 13.31
N LYS A 21 18.57 -39.63 12.85
CA LYS A 21 19.71 -39.77 11.93
C LYS A 21 19.21 -39.60 10.49
N PHE A 22 20.14 -39.35 9.55
CA PHE A 22 19.80 -39.05 8.17
C PHE A 22 18.96 -40.14 7.50
N GLU A 23 19.21 -41.43 7.84
CA GLU A 23 18.48 -42.58 7.28
C GLU A 23 16.98 -42.54 7.59
N ALA A 24 16.59 -41.90 8.72
CA ALA A 24 15.21 -41.78 9.10
C ALA A 24 14.41 -40.88 8.12
N LEU A 25 15.07 -39.99 7.38
CA LEU A 25 14.39 -39.17 6.35
C LEU A 25 13.77 -39.99 5.24
N TYR A 26 14.24 -41.23 5.01
CA TYR A 26 13.64 -42.11 4.02
C TYR A 26 12.32 -42.79 4.49
N ILE A 27 12.14 -42.90 5.81
CA ILE A 27 11.06 -43.69 6.44
C ILE A 27 9.95 -42.79 6.97
N VAL A 28 10.29 -41.57 7.44
CA VAL A 28 9.30 -40.67 8.06
C VAL A 28 8.21 -40.24 7.08
N PRO A 29 6.95 -40.10 7.57
CA PRO A 29 5.85 -39.61 6.74
C PRO A 29 6.16 -38.18 6.25
N LYS A 30 5.70 -37.87 5.05
CA LYS A 30 5.89 -36.57 4.41
C LYS A 30 4.51 -35.94 4.12
N PRO A 31 4.39 -34.60 4.22
CA PRO A 31 5.45 -33.60 4.47
C PRO A 31 5.94 -33.57 5.93
N VAL A 32 7.23 -33.26 6.14
CA VAL A 32 7.82 -33.13 7.48
C VAL A 32 8.61 -31.83 7.60
N ILE A 33 8.54 -31.16 8.75
CA ILE A 33 9.31 -29.94 8.96
C ILE A 33 10.70 -30.32 9.50
N ALA A 34 11.76 -29.81 8.88
CA ALA A 34 13.13 -30.00 9.29
C ALA A 34 13.75 -28.69 9.76
N HIS A 35 14.55 -28.74 10.83
CA HIS A 35 15.34 -27.62 11.29
C HIS A 35 16.70 -27.65 10.60
N VAL A 36 17.06 -26.53 9.95
CA VAL A 36 18.31 -26.38 9.21
C VAL A 36 19.06 -25.14 9.67
N ILE A 37 20.38 -25.11 9.44
CA ILE A 37 21.22 -23.93 9.64
C ILE A 37 21.74 -23.50 8.27
N VAL A 38 21.35 -22.32 7.82
CA VAL A 38 21.74 -21.75 6.54
C VAL A 38 22.86 -20.74 6.78
N HIS A 39 23.92 -20.76 5.95
CA HIS A 39 25.10 -19.87 6.07
C HIS A 39 25.75 -19.88 7.45
N GLU A 40 25.81 -21.05 8.12
CA GLU A 40 26.47 -21.29 9.42
C GLU A 40 25.92 -20.47 10.61
N GLN A 41 24.96 -19.56 10.41
CA GLN A 41 24.45 -18.67 11.45
C GLN A 41 22.92 -18.59 11.54
N LEU A 42 22.20 -18.80 10.43
CA LEU A 42 20.77 -18.62 10.40
C LEU A 42 20.03 -19.92 10.70
N GLN A 43 19.43 -20.01 11.88
CA GLN A 43 18.53 -21.11 12.22
C GLN A 43 17.20 -20.96 11.48
N HIS A 44 16.83 -21.96 10.71
CA HIS A 44 15.68 -21.91 9.83
C HIS A 44 14.89 -23.23 9.82
N PHE A 45 13.62 -23.19 9.40
CA PHE A 45 12.78 -24.37 9.24
C PHE A 45 12.34 -24.48 7.80
N VAL A 46 12.48 -25.68 7.24
CA VAL A 46 12.06 -26.01 5.87
C VAL A 46 11.09 -27.19 5.88
N VAL A 47 10.25 -27.31 4.86
CA VAL A 47 9.30 -28.41 4.72
C VAL A 47 9.79 -29.38 3.67
N ILE A 48 10.13 -30.60 4.08
CA ILE A 48 10.55 -31.67 3.17
C ILE A 48 9.32 -32.33 2.60
N TYR A 49 9.21 -32.36 1.26
CA TYR A 49 8.12 -33.02 0.54
C TYR A 49 8.55 -34.38 -0.03
N LYS A 50 9.79 -34.47 -0.46
CA LYS A 50 10.29 -35.71 -1.09
C LYS A 50 11.74 -35.97 -0.75
N VAL A 51 12.06 -37.22 -0.49
CA VAL A 51 13.43 -37.74 -0.35
C VAL A 51 13.57 -38.94 -1.27
N GLU A 52 14.47 -38.85 -2.24
CA GLU A 52 14.66 -39.92 -3.24
C GLU A 52 16.01 -40.62 -3.04
N LYS A 53 15.95 -41.86 -2.57
CA LYS A 53 17.16 -42.63 -2.24
C LYS A 53 17.97 -43.00 -3.48
N LYS A 54 17.29 -43.35 -4.60
CA LYS A 54 17.97 -43.80 -5.84
C LYS A 54 18.67 -42.68 -6.60
N LYS A 55 18.12 -41.46 -6.52
CA LYS A 55 18.64 -40.29 -7.23
C LYS A 55 19.36 -39.30 -6.30
N GLU A 56 19.53 -39.66 -5.05
CA GLU A 56 20.30 -38.92 -4.03
C GLU A 56 19.94 -37.44 -3.91
N TYR A 57 18.63 -37.06 -3.97
CA TYR A 57 18.18 -35.72 -3.79
C TYR A 57 17.02 -35.59 -2.80
N ILE A 58 16.91 -34.39 -2.21
CA ILE A 58 15.83 -33.97 -1.33
C ILE A 58 15.13 -32.75 -1.95
N GLU A 59 13.81 -32.81 -2.03
CA GLU A 59 12.96 -31.68 -2.38
C GLU A 59 12.34 -31.08 -1.13
N TYR A 60 12.62 -29.81 -0.88
CA TYR A 60 12.05 -29.09 0.24
C TYR A 60 11.55 -27.70 -0.20
N MET A 61 10.56 -27.19 0.52
CA MET A 61 10.07 -25.81 0.38
C MET A 61 10.65 -24.97 1.49
N ASP A 62 11.23 -23.83 1.10
CA ASP A 62 11.70 -22.82 2.02
C ASP A 62 10.61 -21.76 2.22
N PRO A 63 10.06 -21.60 3.45
CA PRO A 63 9.07 -20.56 3.73
C PRO A 63 9.60 -19.15 3.58
N GLY A 64 10.92 -18.94 3.62
CA GLY A 64 11.57 -17.63 3.52
C GLY A 64 11.47 -17.02 2.12
N ASP A 65 11.63 -17.84 1.08
CA ASP A 65 11.52 -17.42 -0.33
C ASP A 65 10.27 -17.95 -1.03
N GLY A 66 9.55 -18.90 -0.39
CA GLY A 66 8.34 -19.52 -0.90
C GLY A 66 8.56 -20.44 -2.11
N ARG A 67 9.79 -20.92 -2.32
CA ARG A 67 10.16 -21.75 -3.47
C ARG A 67 10.49 -23.18 -3.08
N MET A 68 10.34 -24.06 -4.07
CA MET A 68 10.81 -25.45 -3.96
C MET A 68 12.27 -25.51 -4.36
N HIS A 69 13.08 -26.11 -3.48
CA HIS A 69 14.49 -26.36 -3.69
C HIS A 69 14.75 -27.85 -3.85
N ARG A 70 15.69 -28.17 -4.71
CA ARG A 70 16.21 -29.52 -4.86
C ARG A 70 17.70 -29.49 -4.62
N VAL A 71 18.15 -30.28 -3.64
CA VAL A 71 19.55 -30.37 -3.23
C VAL A 71 19.97 -31.80 -3.12
N THR A 72 21.26 -32.09 -3.18
CA THR A 72 21.80 -33.45 -2.95
C THR A 72 21.67 -33.84 -1.47
N ASN A 73 21.62 -35.14 -1.21
CA ASN A 73 21.55 -35.66 0.15
C ASN A 73 22.71 -35.16 1.02
N GLN A 74 23.92 -35.06 0.46
CA GLN A 74 25.09 -34.58 1.16
C GLN A 74 25.03 -33.08 1.50
N GLU A 75 24.49 -32.26 0.61
CA GLU A 75 24.29 -30.83 0.86
C GLU A 75 23.23 -30.61 1.92
N PHE A 76 22.15 -31.38 1.89
CA PHE A 76 21.11 -31.27 2.90
C PHE A 76 21.61 -31.73 4.28
N GLU A 77 22.38 -32.81 4.35
CA GLU A 77 22.94 -33.33 5.59
C GLU A 77 23.85 -32.30 6.29
N LYS A 78 24.61 -31.51 5.54
CA LYS A 78 25.47 -30.43 6.10
C LYS A 78 24.69 -29.31 6.78
N MET A 79 23.51 -28.98 6.28
CA MET A 79 22.69 -27.90 6.85
C MET A 79 21.64 -28.40 7.85
N TRP A 80 21.33 -29.68 7.88
CA TRP A 80 20.31 -30.24 8.75
C TRP A 80 20.86 -30.50 10.16
N THR A 81 20.10 -30.11 11.19
CA THR A 81 20.52 -30.27 12.61
C THR A 81 20.13 -31.61 13.23
N GLY A 82 19.52 -32.52 12.46
CA GLY A 82 18.98 -33.77 12.96
C GLY A 82 17.62 -33.65 13.60
N VAL A 83 16.98 -32.46 13.60
CA VAL A 83 15.69 -32.23 14.25
C VAL A 83 14.59 -32.17 13.20
N LEU A 84 13.50 -32.92 13.49
CA LEU A 84 12.28 -32.98 12.66
C LEU A 84 11.04 -32.68 13.54
N VAL A 85 10.04 -32.10 12.92
CA VAL A 85 8.67 -32.04 13.47
C VAL A 85 7.79 -32.88 12.56
N LEU A 86 7.39 -34.06 13.07
CA LEU A 86 6.44 -34.95 12.41
C LEU A 86 5.04 -34.39 12.57
N LEU A 87 4.25 -34.48 11.50
CA LEU A 87 2.89 -33.96 11.43
C LEU A 87 1.97 -35.08 10.98
N GLU A 88 0.92 -35.32 11.72
CA GLU A 88 -0.14 -36.28 11.38
C GLU A 88 -1.50 -35.59 11.48
N PRO A 89 -2.35 -35.65 10.44
CA PRO A 89 -3.68 -35.03 10.51
C PRO A 89 -4.58 -35.79 11.49
N GLU A 90 -5.22 -35.05 12.40
CA GLU A 90 -6.29 -35.55 13.28
C GLU A 90 -7.65 -35.45 12.58
N GLU A 91 -8.68 -36.09 13.16
CA GLU A 91 -10.06 -36.03 12.64
C GLU A 91 -10.60 -34.58 12.50
N THR A 92 -10.07 -33.66 13.28
CA THR A 92 -10.45 -32.24 13.28
C THR A 92 -9.75 -31.43 12.17
N PHE A 93 -8.76 -32.05 11.47
CA PHE A 93 -7.99 -31.36 10.45
C PHE A 93 -8.83 -31.07 9.21
N LYS A 94 -8.91 -29.79 8.85
CA LYS A 94 -9.57 -29.34 7.61
C LYS A 94 -8.54 -28.94 6.59
N THR A 95 -8.50 -29.67 5.46
CA THR A 95 -7.67 -29.30 4.32
C THR A 95 -8.18 -27.99 3.71
N GLY A 96 -7.29 -27.02 3.49
CA GLY A 96 -7.66 -25.75 2.86
C GLY A 96 -6.56 -24.71 2.97
N ASN A 97 -6.65 -23.69 2.11
CA ASN A 97 -5.77 -22.54 2.22
C ASN A 97 -6.34 -21.55 3.25
N MET A 98 -5.85 -21.61 4.47
CA MET A 98 -6.25 -20.70 5.56
C MET A 98 -5.63 -19.29 5.44
N LYS A 99 -4.85 -19.02 4.40
CA LYS A 99 -4.37 -17.66 4.13
C LYS A 99 -5.57 -16.76 3.84
N THR A 100 -5.98 -15.99 4.83
CA THR A 100 -6.90 -14.88 4.58
C THR A 100 -6.21 -13.89 3.66
N GLY A 101 -6.69 -13.78 2.42
CA GLY A 101 -6.13 -12.83 1.45
C GLY A 101 -6.09 -11.42 2.04
N MET A 102 -5.10 -10.64 1.66
CA MET A 102 -4.92 -9.26 2.14
C MET A 102 -6.18 -8.41 1.94
N THR A 103 -6.89 -8.62 0.84
CA THR A 103 -8.18 -7.99 0.55
C THR A 103 -9.27 -8.34 1.58
N LYS A 104 -9.39 -9.61 1.97
CA LYS A 104 -10.37 -10.04 2.99
C LYS A 104 -10.04 -9.45 4.36
N LYS A 105 -8.76 -9.39 4.74
CA LYS A 105 -8.32 -8.70 5.97
C LYS A 105 -8.63 -7.21 5.93
N PHE A 106 -8.38 -6.57 4.79
CA PHE A 106 -8.70 -5.16 4.58
C PHE A 106 -10.21 -4.90 4.74
N PHE A 107 -11.07 -5.66 4.09
CA PHE A 107 -12.52 -5.53 4.23
C PHE A 107 -13.01 -5.87 5.65
N SER A 108 -12.36 -6.78 6.35
CA SER A 108 -12.71 -7.09 7.76
C SER A 108 -12.42 -5.91 8.71
N LEU A 109 -11.41 -5.09 8.43
CA LEU A 109 -11.13 -3.86 9.18
C LEU A 109 -12.17 -2.76 8.89
N LEU A 110 -12.73 -2.73 7.68
CA LEU A 110 -13.73 -1.77 7.27
C LEU A 110 -15.16 -2.15 7.69
N ALA A 111 -15.45 -3.45 7.82
CA ALA A 111 -16.78 -3.97 8.13
C ALA A 111 -17.45 -3.36 9.37
N PRO A 112 -16.75 -3.10 10.50
CA PRO A 112 -17.35 -2.44 11.66
C PRO A 112 -17.78 -0.99 11.40
N HIS A 113 -17.20 -0.35 10.38
CA HIS A 113 -17.41 1.07 10.05
C HIS A 113 -18.26 1.28 8.78
N LYS A 114 -18.93 0.23 8.28
CA LYS A 114 -19.72 0.27 7.03
C LYS A 114 -20.76 1.40 6.98
N SER A 115 -21.42 1.70 8.12
CA SER A 115 -22.43 2.78 8.19
C SER A 115 -21.81 4.15 7.95
N VAL A 116 -20.66 4.43 8.57
CA VAL A 116 -19.96 5.72 8.37
C VAL A 116 -19.37 5.81 6.97
N MET A 117 -18.88 4.71 6.42
CA MET A 117 -18.41 4.66 5.03
C MET A 117 -19.55 4.93 4.04
N LEU A 118 -20.73 4.35 4.26
CA LEU A 118 -21.91 4.60 3.43
C LEU A 118 -22.31 6.08 3.47
N GLN A 119 -22.33 6.70 4.65
CA GLN A 119 -22.59 8.13 4.83
C GLN A 119 -21.54 9.00 4.12
N ALA A 120 -20.26 8.62 4.20
CA ALA A 120 -19.18 9.33 3.52
C ALA A 120 -19.30 9.22 1.99
N VAL A 121 -19.64 8.05 1.46
CA VAL A 121 -19.89 7.82 0.03
C VAL A 121 -21.10 8.63 -0.44
N PHE A 122 -22.20 8.63 0.31
CA PHE A 122 -23.39 9.40 0.00
C PHE A 122 -23.11 10.91 0.01
N GLY A 123 -22.43 11.40 1.05
CA GLY A 123 -21.97 12.80 1.13
C GLY A 123 -21.04 13.18 -0.03
N ALA A 124 -20.16 12.27 -0.44
CA ALA A 124 -19.26 12.46 -1.56
C ALA A 124 -20.02 12.53 -2.90
N LEU A 125 -21.07 11.72 -3.06
CA LEU A 125 -21.93 11.72 -4.24
C LEU A 125 -22.64 13.05 -4.37
N ILE A 126 -23.27 13.55 -3.30
CA ILE A 126 -23.90 14.87 -3.29
C ILE A 126 -22.86 15.98 -3.55
N TYR A 127 -21.69 15.91 -2.90
CA TYR A 127 -20.60 16.87 -3.12
C TYR A 127 -20.15 16.90 -4.59
N SER A 128 -20.10 15.75 -5.26
CA SER A 128 -19.74 15.62 -6.68
C SER A 128 -20.81 16.25 -7.58
N ILE A 129 -22.07 15.95 -7.33
CA ILE A 129 -23.21 16.53 -8.09
C ILE A 129 -23.21 18.05 -7.94
N LEU A 130 -23.06 18.56 -6.71
CA LEU A 130 -22.97 19.99 -6.46
C LEU A 130 -21.71 20.61 -7.10
N GLY A 131 -20.64 19.82 -7.28
CA GLY A 131 -19.44 20.26 -7.99
C GLY A 131 -19.67 20.55 -9.47
N LEU A 132 -20.51 19.75 -10.13
CA LEU A 132 -20.88 19.92 -11.53
C LEU A 132 -21.77 21.15 -11.77
N SER A 133 -22.46 21.64 -10.74
CA SER A 133 -23.31 22.84 -10.84
C SER A 133 -22.53 24.08 -11.31
N THR A 134 -21.21 24.15 -11.01
CA THR A 134 -20.37 25.28 -11.46
C THR A 134 -20.25 25.31 -12.99
N SER A 135 -20.07 24.17 -13.64
CA SER A 135 -19.99 24.07 -15.09
C SER A 135 -21.33 24.41 -15.73
N ILE A 136 -22.44 23.89 -15.18
CA ILE A 136 -23.80 24.20 -15.64
C ILE A 136 -24.10 25.70 -15.48
N TYR A 137 -23.67 26.32 -14.36
CA TYR A 137 -23.83 27.74 -14.11
C TYR A 137 -23.12 28.58 -15.19
N VAL A 138 -21.84 28.29 -15.44
CA VAL A 138 -21.07 28.99 -16.48
C VAL A 138 -21.72 28.83 -17.86
N GLY A 139 -22.11 27.61 -18.22
CA GLY A 139 -22.78 27.33 -19.50
C GLY A 139 -24.07 28.13 -19.64
N LYS A 140 -24.94 28.13 -18.62
CA LYS A 140 -26.21 28.87 -18.66
C LYS A 140 -26.03 30.40 -18.70
N ILE A 141 -25.02 30.94 -18.03
CA ILE A 141 -24.71 32.37 -18.15
C ILE A 141 -24.27 32.68 -19.58
N THR A 142 -23.37 31.87 -20.14
CA THR A 142 -22.85 32.12 -21.49
C THR A 142 -23.94 32.03 -22.55
N ASP A 143 -24.79 30.99 -22.49
CA ASP A 143 -25.77 30.69 -23.53
C ASP A 143 -27.03 31.55 -23.46
N TYR A 144 -27.47 31.97 -22.26
CA TYR A 144 -28.75 32.67 -22.07
C TYR A 144 -28.58 34.06 -21.51
N VAL A 145 -27.88 34.20 -20.37
CA VAL A 145 -27.80 35.49 -19.67
C VAL A 145 -27.10 36.56 -20.49
N LEU A 146 -25.95 36.20 -21.08
CA LEU A 146 -25.18 37.15 -21.89
C LEU A 146 -25.79 37.44 -23.22
N VAL A 147 -26.44 36.44 -23.86
CA VAL A 147 -27.13 36.60 -25.15
C VAL A 147 -28.38 37.47 -24.99
N ASP A 148 -29.22 37.17 -23.97
CA ASP A 148 -30.52 37.87 -23.76
C ASP A 148 -30.36 39.15 -22.92
N LYS A 149 -29.14 39.43 -22.40
CA LYS A 149 -28.83 40.56 -21.50
C LYS A 149 -29.76 40.62 -20.27
N ASN A 150 -30.18 39.46 -19.76
CA ASN A 150 -31.17 39.34 -18.68
C ASN A 150 -30.52 39.42 -17.32
N ILE A 151 -30.45 40.63 -16.72
CA ILE A 151 -29.86 40.90 -15.41
C ILE A 151 -30.61 40.19 -14.28
N ASN A 152 -31.95 40.08 -14.40
CA ASN A 152 -32.74 39.42 -13.37
C ASN A 152 -32.42 37.92 -13.27
N LEU A 153 -32.27 37.28 -14.40
CA LEU A 153 -31.84 35.88 -14.47
C LEU A 153 -30.41 35.70 -13.91
N LEU A 154 -29.49 36.65 -14.23
CA LEU A 154 -28.13 36.65 -13.66
C LEU A 154 -28.14 36.71 -12.13
N ASN A 155 -28.91 37.64 -11.57
CA ASN A 155 -29.00 37.78 -10.11
C ASN A 155 -29.61 36.53 -9.46
N LEU A 156 -30.67 35.98 -10.02
CA LEU A 156 -31.27 34.73 -9.51
C LEU A 156 -30.28 33.59 -9.53
N MET A 157 -29.60 33.35 -10.64
CA MET A 157 -28.60 32.30 -10.77
C MET A 157 -27.40 32.52 -9.84
N GLY A 158 -26.98 33.77 -9.64
CA GLY A 158 -25.93 34.13 -8.70
C GLY A 158 -26.28 33.76 -7.25
N VAL A 159 -27.52 34.10 -6.80
CA VAL A 159 -28.00 33.73 -5.47
C VAL A 159 -28.08 32.21 -5.31
N ILE A 160 -28.62 31.48 -6.31
CA ILE A 160 -28.69 30.01 -6.29
C ILE A 160 -27.28 29.44 -6.16
N MET A 161 -26.32 29.94 -6.93
CA MET A 161 -24.94 29.45 -6.90
C MET A 161 -24.26 29.71 -5.55
N LEU A 162 -24.53 30.83 -4.89
CA LEU A 162 -24.04 31.08 -3.52
C LEU A 162 -24.62 30.09 -2.51
N VAL A 163 -25.91 29.76 -2.63
CA VAL A 163 -26.53 28.74 -1.77
C VAL A 163 -25.88 27.36 -2.02
N ILE A 164 -25.69 27.00 -3.28
CA ILE A 164 -25.00 25.74 -3.66
C ILE A 164 -23.58 25.72 -3.09
N LEU A 165 -22.84 26.82 -3.17
CA LEU A 165 -21.48 26.93 -2.61
C LEU A 165 -21.49 26.71 -1.10
N LEU A 166 -22.42 27.33 -0.37
CA LEU A 166 -22.54 27.12 1.07
C LEU A 166 -22.86 25.67 1.42
N LEU A 167 -23.83 25.07 0.73
CA LEU A 167 -24.19 23.65 0.91
C LEU A 167 -22.99 22.73 0.61
N ARG A 168 -22.28 22.97 -0.47
CA ARG A 168 -21.09 22.19 -0.87
C ARG A 168 -19.99 22.29 0.19
N THR A 169 -19.72 23.49 0.67
CA THR A 169 -18.72 23.71 1.73
C THR A 169 -19.12 23.01 3.03
N PHE A 170 -20.39 23.08 3.41
CA PHE A 170 -20.89 22.39 4.60
C PHE A 170 -20.79 20.86 4.46
N ILE A 171 -21.21 20.29 3.34
CA ILE A 171 -21.11 18.84 3.08
C ILE A 171 -19.67 18.39 3.05
N GLY A 172 -18.76 19.17 2.44
CA GLY A 172 -17.33 18.91 2.43
C GLY A 172 -16.73 18.88 3.84
N ALA A 173 -17.09 19.84 4.69
CA ALA A 173 -16.68 19.87 6.09
C ALA A 173 -17.22 18.66 6.87
N MET A 174 -18.50 18.31 6.69
CA MET A 174 -19.10 17.13 7.34
C MET A 174 -18.41 15.83 6.90
N LYS A 175 -18.14 15.65 5.61
CA LYS A 175 -17.35 14.53 5.08
C LYS A 175 -15.99 14.43 5.77
N SER A 176 -15.28 15.56 5.90
CA SER A 176 -13.94 15.58 6.52
C SER A 176 -13.99 15.25 8.02
N ILE A 177 -15.00 15.73 8.73
CA ILE A 177 -15.21 15.41 10.16
C ILE A 177 -15.54 13.92 10.35
N LEU A 178 -16.39 13.36 9.50
CA LEU A 178 -16.72 11.92 9.54
C LEU A 178 -15.48 11.06 9.26
N ALA A 179 -14.68 11.42 8.26
CA ALA A 179 -13.43 10.75 7.94
C ALA A 179 -12.44 10.81 9.12
N LEU A 180 -12.30 11.98 9.75
CA LEU A 180 -11.45 12.17 10.92
C LEU A 180 -11.89 11.29 12.10
N LYS A 181 -13.19 11.30 12.45
CA LYS A 181 -13.73 10.45 13.53
C LYS A 181 -13.54 8.98 13.28
N THR A 182 -13.73 8.55 12.03
CA THR A 182 -13.52 7.15 11.64
C THR A 182 -12.05 6.77 11.77
N GLY A 183 -11.15 7.64 11.29
CA GLY A 183 -9.72 7.47 11.44
C GLY A 183 -9.28 7.31 12.88
N GLN A 184 -9.72 8.17 13.77
CA GLN A 184 -9.41 8.09 15.19
C GLN A 184 -9.90 6.77 15.84
N ARG A 185 -11.08 6.28 15.46
CA ARG A 185 -11.60 4.99 15.95
C ARG A 185 -10.77 3.81 15.45
N ILE A 186 -10.35 3.85 14.19
CA ILE A 186 -9.47 2.82 13.61
C ILE A 186 -8.11 2.85 14.31
N ASP A 187 -7.53 4.03 14.57
CA ASP A 187 -6.28 4.17 15.31
C ASP A 187 -6.37 3.56 16.70
N ALA A 188 -7.41 3.93 17.46
CA ALA A 188 -7.60 3.41 18.80
C ALA A 188 -7.74 1.88 18.77
N ALA A 189 -8.52 1.33 17.84
CA ALA A 189 -8.70 -0.11 17.72
C ALA A 189 -7.41 -0.84 17.33
N LEU A 190 -6.63 -0.30 16.39
CA LEU A 190 -5.37 -0.90 15.95
C LEU A 190 -4.28 -0.80 17.01
N ILE A 191 -4.06 0.39 17.57
CA ILE A 191 -2.96 0.61 18.53
C ILE A 191 -3.25 -0.12 19.85
N LEU A 192 -4.45 0.05 20.40
CA LEU A 192 -4.82 -0.63 21.65
C LEU A 192 -4.94 -2.15 21.47
N GLY A 193 -5.46 -2.61 20.32
CA GLY A 193 -5.51 -4.03 19.98
C GLY A 193 -4.11 -4.63 19.85
N TYR A 194 -3.19 -3.94 19.20
CA TYR A 194 -1.78 -4.35 19.09
C TYR A 194 -1.12 -4.40 20.47
N TYR A 195 -1.27 -3.36 21.29
CA TYR A 195 -0.71 -3.31 22.63
C TYR A 195 -1.26 -4.42 23.53
N LYS A 196 -2.58 -4.65 23.51
CA LYS A 196 -3.21 -5.75 24.22
C LYS A 196 -2.66 -7.11 23.79
N HIS A 197 -2.45 -7.28 22.47
CA HIS A 197 -1.86 -8.52 21.95
C HIS A 197 -0.39 -8.67 22.39
N LEU A 198 0.40 -7.61 22.39
CA LEU A 198 1.77 -7.65 22.90
C LEU A 198 1.82 -8.17 24.35
N LEU A 199 0.93 -7.70 25.20
CA LEU A 199 0.88 -8.14 26.60
C LEU A 199 0.51 -9.63 26.78
N THR A 200 -0.02 -10.28 25.76
CA THR A 200 -0.33 -11.73 25.79
C THR A 200 0.83 -12.60 25.28
N LEU A 201 1.90 -12.00 24.78
CA LEU A 201 3.04 -12.74 24.27
C LEU A 201 3.96 -13.24 25.42
N PRO A 202 4.61 -14.39 25.24
CA PRO A 202 5.51 -14.93 26.26
C PRO A 202 6.76 -14.07 26.43
N GLN A 203 7.39 -14.13 27.62
CA GLN A 203 8.60 -13.38 27.96
C GLN A 203 9.72 -13.56 26.92
N GLN A 204 9.91 -14.76 26.38
CA GLN A 204 10.93 -15.06 25.37
C GLN A 204 10.84 -14.17 24.12
N PHE A 205 9.64 -13.69 23.77
CA PHE A 205 9.47 -12.74 22.67
C PHE A 205 10.20 -11.40 22.95
N PHE A 206 10.04 -10.91 24.18
CA PHE A 206 10.66 -9.64 24.60
C PHE A 206 12.17 -9.75 24.79
N ASP A 207 12.65 -10.94 25.18
CA ASP A 207 14.10 -11.21 25.32
C ASP A 207 14.81 -11.25 23.94
N THR A 208 14.11 -11.59 22.87
CA THR A 208 14.67 -11.73 21.52
C THR A 208 14.45 -10.50 20.64
N MET A 209 13.41 -9.69 20.90
CA MET A 209 13.06 -8.52 20.12
C MET A 209 13.50 -7.22 20.80
N ARG A 210 14.10 -6.32 20.04
CA ARG A 210 14.46 -4.98 20.55
C ARG A 210 13.20 -4.13 20.71
N VAL A 211 13.11 -3.38 21.81
CA VAL A 211 11.97 -2.48 22.09
C VAL A 211 11.71 -1.51 20.94
N GLY A 212 12.75 -0.98 20.30
CA GLY A 212 12.63 -0.09 19.14
C GLY A 212 11.93 -0.75 17.94
N GLU A 213 12.16 -2.06 17.72
CA GLU A 213 11.48 -2.81 16.66
C GLU A 213 9.98 -2.99 16.97
N ILE A 214 9.63 -3.25 18.22
CA ILE A 214 8.25 -3.34 18.67
C ILE A 214 7.52 -2.00 18.46
N ILE A 215 8.16 -0.88 18.84
CA ILE A 215 7.61 0.48 18.65
C ILE A 215 7.46 0.80 17.15
N SER A 216 8.41 0.40 16.33
CA SER A 216 8.30 0.58 14.87
C SER A 216 7.05 -0.08 14.28
N ARG A 217 6.64 -1.25 14.79
CA ARG A 217 5.40 -1.92 14.37
C ARG A 217 4.13 -1.15 14.78
N VAL A 218 4.17 -0.44 15.92
CA VAL A 218 3.08 0.49 16.29
C VAL A 218 2.95 1.61 15.25
N ASN A 219 4.08 2.17 14.82
CA ASN A 219 4.09 3.21 13.79
C ASN A 219 3.60 2.70 12.41
N ASP A 220 3.77 1.40 12.12
CA ASP A 220 3.18 0.81 10.92
C ASP A 220 1.64 0.82 10.95
N ALA A 221 1.01 0.74 12.12
CA ALA A 221 -0.44 0.90 12.26
C ALA A 221 -0.92 2.28 11.79
N VAL A 222 -0.14 3.34 12.03
CA VAL A 222 -0.42 4.69 11.53
C VAL A 222 -0.38 4.74 10.00
N LYS A 223 0.56 4.04 9.37
CA LYS A 223 0.65 3.94 7.90
C LYS A 223 -0.57 3.20 7.33
N ILE A 224 -1.00 2.11 7.97
CA ILE A 224 -2.20 1.35 7.58
C ILE A 224 -3.44 2.23 7.67
N ARG A 225 -3.61 3.00 8.77
CA ARG A 225 -4.71 3.96 8.91
C ARG A 225 -4.73 4.98 7.78
N ASN A 226 -3.57 5.63 7.51
CA ASN A 226 -3.48 6.65 6.47
C ASN A 226 -3.88 6.06 5.11
N PHE A 227 -3.49 4.83 4.83
CA PHE A 227 -3.92 4.11 3.63
C PHE A 227 -5.43 3.89 3.62
N ILE A 228 -6.02 3.42 4.72
CA ILE A 228 -7.46 3.14 4.82
C ILE A 228 -8.27 4.44 4.66
N ASN A 229 -7.91 5.50 5.39
CA ASN A 229 -8.69 6.74 5.40
C ASN A 229 -8.53 7.55 4.10
N ASN A 230 -7.30 7.74 3.65
CA ASN A 230 -7.05 8.65 2.53
C ASN A 230 -7.21 7.96 1.18
N VAL A 231 -6.72 6.71 1.07
CA VAL A 231 -6.75 6.01 -0.22
C VAL A 231 -8.10 5.37 -0.48
N SER A 232 -8.69 4.71 0.53
CA SER A 232 -9.92 3.93 0.32
C SER A 232 -11.14 4.80 0.11
N LEU A 233 -11.33 5.83 0.94
CA LEU A 233 -12.48 6.74 0.82
C LEU A 233 -12.35 7.64 -0.43
N ASP A 234 -11.18 8.25 -0.63
CA ASP A 234 -10.96 9.13 -1.76
C ASP A 234 -11.01 8.37 -3.10
N LEU A 235 -10.56 7.12 -3.14
CA LEU A 235 -10.64 6.29 -4.35
C LEU A 235 -12.09 6.02 -4.75
N VAL A 236 -12.95 5.66 -3.81
CA VAL A 236 -14.39 5.44 -4.10
C VAL A 236 -15.03 6.73 -4.60
N VAL A 237 -14.76 7.85 -3.94
CA VAL A 237 -15.28 9.17 -4.34
C VAL A 237 -14.80 9.55 -5.73
N ASN A 238 -13.52 9.40 -6.01
CA ASN A 238 -12.93 9.78 -7.29
C ASN A 238 -13.44 8.88 -8.45
N ILE A 239 -13.65 7.59 -8.19
CA ILE A 239 -14.31 6.70 -9.19
C ILE A 239 -15.73 7.17 -9.49
N MET A 240 -16.49 7.54 -8.45
CA MET A 240 -17.85 8.05 -8.65
C MET A 240 -17.84 9.36 -9.45
N ILE A 241 -16.96 10.31 -9.12
CA ILE A 241 -16.79 11.55 -9.87
C ILE A 241 -16.45 11.26 -11.34
N LEU A 242 -15.52 10.34 -11.57
CA LEU A 242 -15.08 9.97 -12.92
C LEU A 242 -16.26 9.39 -13.73
N VAL A 243 -17.02 8.46 -13.15
CA VAL A 243 -18.17 7.85 -13.84
C VAL A 243 -19.23 8.90 -14.17
N PHE A 244 -19.60 9.75 -13.19
CA PHE A 244 -20.58 10.81 -13.43
C PHE A 244 -20.11 11.83 -14.47
N SER A 245 -18.85 12.26 -14.39
CA SER A 245 -18.28 13.21 -15.35
C SER A 245 -18.24 12.65 -16.76
N VAL A 246 -17.82 11.39 -16.91
CA VAL A 246 -17.79 10.72 -18.22
C VAL A 246 -19.23 10.57 -18.77
N CYS A 247 -20.19 10.15 -17.95
CA CYS A 247 -21.59 10.06 -18.39
C CYS A 247 -22.11 11.42 -18.86
N LEU A 248 -21.87 12.50 -18.11
CA LEU A 248 -22.30 13.83 -18.51
C LEU A 248 -21.63 14.31 -19.79
N MET A 249 -20.34 14.05 -19.96
CA MET A 249 -19.62 14.42 -21.19
C MET A 249 -20.26 13.77 -22.42
N PHE A 250 -20.62 12.48 -22.34
CA PHE A 250 -21.30 11.79 -23.45
C PHE A 250 -22.72 12.32 -23.72
N VAL A 251 -23.40 12.89 -22.71
CA VAL A 251 -24.70 13.52 -22.88
C VAL A 251 -24.59 14.87 -23.61
N TYR A 252 -23.51 15.62 -23.36
CA TYR A 252 -23.29 16.92 -24.01
C TYR A 252 -22.73 16.79 -25.41
N SER A 253 -21.62 16.05 -25.58
CA SER A 253 -20.96 15.80 -26.86
C SER A 253 -20.15 14.52 -26.80
N TRP A 254 -20.47 13.55 -27.62
CA TRP A 254 -19.74 12.30 -27.72
C TRP A 254 -18.33 12.49 -28.32
N GLU A 255 -18.14 13.46 -29.21
CA GLU A 255 -16.88 13.78 -29.87
C GLU A 255 -15.86 14.33 -28.86
N LEU A 256 -16.27 15.33 -28.07
CA LEU A 256 -15.42 15.92 -27.04
C LEU A 256 -15.16 14.91 -25.90
N ALA A 257 -16.12 14.04 -25.60
CA ALA A 257 -15.92 12.95 -24.65
C ALA A 257 -14.84 11.96 -25.11
N LEU A 258 -14.83 11.58 -26.40
CA LEU A 258 -13.79 10.71 -26.95
C LEU A 258 -12.41 11.31 -26.87
N ILE A 259 -12.24 12.60 -27.18
CA ILE A 259 -10.96 13.31 -27.06
C ILE A 259 -10.45 13.21 -25.61
N THR A 260 -11.32 13.45 -24.65
CA THR A 260 -10.96 13.34 -23.24
C THR A 260 -10.60 11.90 -22.87
N LEU A 261 -11.30 10.91 -23.41
CA LEU A 261 -11.01 9.50 -23.13
C LEU A 261 -9.65 9.05 -23.67
N VAL A 262 -9.20 9.62 -24.79
CA VAL A 262 -7.85 9.39 -25.36
C VAL A 262 -6.74 9.82 -24.38
N SER A 263 -7.03 10.75 -23.46
CA SER A 263 -6.05 11.14 -22.45
C SER A 263 -5.73 10.00 -21.45
N ALA A 264 -6.69 9.13 -21.16
CA ALA A 264 -6.54 8.10 -20.16
C ALA A 264 -5.38 7.13 -20.44
N PRO A 265 -5.21 6.56 -21.66
CA PRO A 265 -4.05 5.74 -21.97
C PRO A 265 -2.74 6.52 -21.91
N LEU A 266 -2.72 7.82 -22.27
CA LEU A 266 -1.53 8.65 -22.17
C LEU A 266 -1.10 8.85 -20.72
N PHE A 267 -2.03 9.14 -19.81
CA PHE A 267 -1.74 9.22 -18.39
C PHE A 267 -1.29 7.88 -17.82
N LEU A 268 -1.90 6.76 -18.22
CA LEU A 268 -1.49 5.42 -17.80
C LEU A 268 -0.06 5.10 -18.25
N LEU A 269 0.34 5.47 -19.45
CA LEU A 269 1.71 5.28 -19.95
C LEU A 269 2.72 6.07 -19.13
N ILE A 270 2.44 7.36 -18.86
CA ILE A 270 3.31 8.21 -18.03
C ILE A 270 3.42 7.60 -16.62
N PHE A 271 2.29 7.23 -16.02
CA PHE A 271 2.27 6.63 -14.68
C PHE A 271 3.02 5.29 -14.63
N TRP A 272 2.83 4.43 -15.60
CA TRP A 272 3.51 3.13 -15.67
C TRP A 272 5.02 3.28 -15.81
N GLY A 273 5.47 4.18 -16.71
CA GLY A 273 6.88 4.49 -16.90
C GLY A 273 7.52 5.06 -15.65
N PHE A 274 6.87 6.05 -15.04
CA PHE A 274 7.33 6.65 -13.78
C PHE A 274 7.37 5.63 -12.64
N ASN A 275 6.33 4.83 -12.44
CA ASN A 275 6.25 3.87 -11.36
C ASN A 275 7.35 2.80 -11.44
N LYS A 276 7.67 2.34 -12.66
CA LYS A 276 8.75 1.37 -12.88
C LYS A 276 10.12 1.93 -12.44
N LEU A 277 10.41 3.18 -12.81
CA LEU A 277 11.63 3.89 -12.43
C LEU A 277 11.66 4.22 -10.92
N ASN A 278 10.56 4.74 -10.42
CA ASN A 278 10.48 5.22 -9.04
C ASN A 278 10.61 4.08 -8.01
N ARG A 279 10.11 2.88 -8.30
CA ARG A 279 10.28 1.71 -7.41
C ARG A 279 11.74 1.41 -7.09
N LYS A 280 12.63 1.56 -8.08
CA LYS A 280 14.07 1.35 -7.88
C LYS A 280 14.66 2.42 -6.95
N TYR A 281 14.30 3.69 -7.19
CA TYR A 281 14.81 4.80 -6.38
C TYR A 281 14.25 4.79 -4.97
N GLN A 282 12.96 4.47 -4.79
CA GLN A 282 12.33 4.34 -3.46
C GLN A 282 12.99 3.25 -2.61
N ARG A 283 13.35 2.10 -3.22
CA ARG A 283 14.12 1.08 -2.51
C ARG A 283 15.50 1.60 -2.10
N GLY A 284 16.22 2.26 -3.01
CA GLY A 284 17.51 2.87 -2.70
C GLY A 284 17.44 3.95 -1.61
N ILE A 285 16.35 4.73 -1.55
CA ILE A 285 16.09 5.70 -0.47
C ILE A 285 15.91 4.96 0.86
N MET A 286 15.09 3.89 0.89
CA MET A 286 14.88 3.09 2.11
C MET A 286 16.18 2.49 2.64
N GLU A 287 16.99 1.89 1.77
CA GLU A 287 18.30 1.31 2.11
C GLU A 287 19.25 2.39 2.65
N SER A 288 19.41 3.50 1.92
CA SER A 288 20.30 4.60 2.33
C SER A 288 19.84 5.30 3.61
N SER A 289 18.51 5.39 3.83
CA SER A 289 17.95 5.94 5.07
C SER A 289 18.24 5.02 6.26
N ALA A 290 18.09 3.71 6.10
CA ALA A 290 18.41 2.73 7.13
C ALA A 290 19.91 2.74 7.46
N ASP A 291 20.79 2.84 6.45
CA ASP A 291 22.23 2.94 6.64
C ASP A 291 22.65 4.20 7.39
N LEU A 292 22.00 5.34 7.08
CA LEU A 292 22.25 6.60 7.79
C LEU A 292 21.76 6.52 9.24
N GLU A 293 20.57 6.00 9.46
CA GLU A 293 20.00 5.81 10.81
C GLU A 293 20.87 4.90 11.66
N ALA A 294 21.31 3.77 11.11
CA ALA A 294 22.23 2.86 11.81
C ALA A 294 23.55 3.55 12.18
N GLN A 295 24.11 4.37 11.27
CA GLN A 295 25.34 5.13 11.53
C GLN A 295 25.14 6.17 12.63
N LEU A 296 24.02 6.88 12.64
CA LEU A 296 23.72 7.87 13.68
C LEU A 296 23.58 7.19 15.05
N VAL A 297 22.84 6.08 15.11
CA VAL A 297 22.68 5.30 16.35
C VAL A 297 24.02 4.76 16.83
N GLU A 298 24.84 4.19 15.94
CA GLU A 298 26.19 3.69 16.27
C GLU A 298 27.08 4.82 16.83
N SER A 299 27.11 5.98 16.16
CA SER A 299 27.91 7.13 16.57
C SER A 299 27.47 7.69 17.92
N LEU A 300 26.16 7.81 18.15
CA LEU A 300 25.63 8.31 19.42
C LEU A 300 25.86 7.33 20.58
N ASN A 301 25.72 6.04 20.36
CA ASN A 301 26.01 5.02 21.35
C ASN A 301 27.51 4.95 21.70
N SER A 302 28.37 5.26 20.73
CA SER A 302 29.82 5.26 20.88
C SER A 302 30.41 6.63 21.16
N ILE A 303 29.58 7.63 21.55
CA ILE A 303 30.01 9.03 21.70
C ILE A 303 31.16 9.20 22.68
N SER A 304 31.20 8.44 23.78
CA SER A 304 32.27 8.47 24.75
C SER A 304 33.63 8.01 24.16
N THR A 305 33.58 7.02 23.27
CA THR A 305 34.75 6.52 22.54
C THR A 305 35.24 7.55 21.53
N ILE A 306 34.31 8.09 20.72
CA ILE A 306 34.62 9.15 19.74
C ILE A 306 35.31 10.33 20.43
N LYS A 307 34.77 10.79 21.56
CA LYS A 307 35.33 11.89 22.35
C LYS A 307 36.69 11.59 22.96
N ARG A 308 36.90 10.36 23.50
CA ARG A 308 38.17 9.95 24.11
C ARG A 308 39.30 9.86 23.09
N PHE A 309 39.00 9.44 21.86
CA PHE A 309 39.98 9.28 20.80
C PHE A 309 40.13 10.50 19.88
N GLY A 310 39.29 11.55 20.05
CA GLY A 310 39.32 12.76 19.22
C GLY A 310 39.04 12.50 17.76
N ILE A 311 38.14 11.52 17.43
CA ILE A 311 37.83 11.09 16.05
C ILE A 311 36.51 11.63 15.58
N GLU A 312 36.08 12.81 16.06
CA GLU A 312 34.82 13.46 15.66
C GLU A 312 34.74 13.72 14.16
N GLU A 313 35.86 14.18 13.58
CA GLU A 313 35.92 14.49 12.14
C GLU A 313 35.72 13.23 11.30
N TYR A 314 36.32 12.11 11.68
CA TYR A 314 36.11 10.83 11.01
C TYR A 314 34.67 10.36 11.14
N ALA A 315 34.04 10.46 12.30
CA ALA A 315 32.64 10.09 12.53
C ALA A 315 31.70 10.99 11.71
N ASN A 316 32.00 12.29 11.60
CA ASN A 316 31.26 13.24 10.78
C ASN A 316 31.38 12.89 9.30
N LEU A 317 32.59 12.67 8.79
CA LEU A 317 32.81 12.32 7.38
C LEU A 317 32.07 11.03 6.98
N LYS A 318 32.10 10.02 7.86
CA LYS A 318 31.38 8.77 7.64
C LYS A 318 29.85 8.98 7.56
N THR A 319 29.32 9.84 8.42
CA THR A 319 27.89 10.21 8.42
C THR A 319 27.52 11.03 7.19
N GLU A 320 28.34 12.02 6.84
CA GLU A 320 28.18 12.86 5.66
C GLU A 320 28.14 12.03 4.38
N THR A 321 29.05 11.07 4.23
CA THR A 321 29.10 10.17 3.07
C THR A 321 27.77 9.41 2.89
N ARG A 322 27.22 8.88 3.98
CA ARG A 322 25.93 8.17 3.94
C ARG A 322 24.75 9.12 3.66
N PHE A 323 24.80 10.32 4.23
CA PHE A 323 23.79 11.34 4.00
C PHE A 323 23.79 11.81 2.53
N VAL A 324 24.96 12.06 1.94
CA VAL A 324 25.10 12.41 0.53
C VAL A 324 24.56 11.30 -0.38
N HIS A 325 24.77 10.03 -0.01
CA HIS A 325 24.21 8.92 -0.76
C HIS A 325 22.68 8.88 -0.70
N LEU A 326 22.08 9.16 0.45
CA LEU A 326 20.64 9.32 0.62
C LEU A 326 20.11 10.48 -0.22
N LEU A 327 20.77 11.65 -0.17
CA LEU A 327 20.39 12.82 -0.96
C LEU A 327 20.42 12.54 -2.46
N LYS A 328 21.44 11.82 -2.95
CA LYS A 328 21.54 11.44 -4.36
C LYS A 328 20.38 10.55 -4.83
N ASN A 329 19.98 9.57 -4.02
CA ASN A 329 18.83 8.71 -4.32
C ASN A 329 17.51 9.49 -4.25
N THR A 330 17.36 10.37 -3.27
CA THR A 330 16.21 11.26 -3.11
C THR A 330 16.08 12.22 -4.29
N TYR A 331 17.18 12.86 -4.71
CA TYR A 331 17.21 13.75 -5.87
C TYR A 331 16.75 13.03 -7.13
N ARG A 332 17.24 11.82 -7.39
CA ARG A 332 16.83 11.05 -8.58
C ARG A 332 15.34 10.70 -8.58
N SER A 333 14.79 10.36 -7.41
CA SER A 333 13.35 10.10 -7.27
C SER A 333 12.52 11.36 -7.49
N ILE A 334 12.91 12.49 -6.90
CA ILE A 334 12.24 13.78 -7.07
C ILE A 334 12.32 14.26 -8.52
N TYR A 335 13.50 14.17 -9.13
CA TYR A 335 13.69 14.53 -10.54
C TYR A 335 12.75 13.73 -11.46
N GLY A 336 12.68 12.41 -11.26
CA GLY A 336 11.72 11.56 -11.98
C GLY A 336 10.26 11.97 -11.76
N SER A 337 9.90 12.36 -10.52
CA SER A 337 8.56 12.86 -10.19
C SER A 337 8.24 14.18 -10.91
N ILE A 338 9.19 15.12 -10.97
CA ILE A 338 9.05 16.39 -11.69
C ILE A 338 8.83 16.14 -13.18
N MET A 339 9.61 15.24 -13.79
CA MET A 339 9.44 14.88 -15.21
C MET A 339 8.07 14.24 -15.47
N ALA A 340 7.61 13.35 -14.58
CA ALA A 340 6.28 12.75 -14.70
C ALA A 340 5.16 13.80 -14.55
N GLN A 341 5.28 14.72 -13.59
CA GLN A 341 4.32 15.82 -13.42
C GLN A 341 4.31 16.76 -14.63
N GLY A 342 5.48 17.08 -15.18
CA GLY A 342 5.59 17.85 -16.42
C GLY A 342 4.88 17.16 -17.59
N GLY A 343 5.07 15.85 -17.74
CA GLY A 343 4.36 15.07 -18.76
C GLY A 343 2.84 15.05 -18.55
N ILE A 344 2.37 14.89 -17.32
CA ILE A 344 0.93 14.97 -16.98
C ILE A 344 0.37 16.36 -17.31
N GLN A 345 1.09 17.43 -16.93
CA GLN A 345 0.69 18.81 -17.22
C GLN A 345 0.63 19.08 -18.72
N PHE A 346 1.62 18.60 -19.47
CA PHE A 346 1.65 18.75 -20.94
C PHE A 346 0.44 18.06 -21.59
N VAL A 347 0.14 16.81 -21.22
CA VAL A 347 -1.03 16.08 -21.74
C VAL A 347 -2.32 16.79 -21.33
N SER A 348 -2.47 17.21 -20.06
CA SER A 348 -3.66 17.91 -19.58
C SER A 348 -3.93 19.21 -20.32
N THR A 349 -2.89 20.05 -20.49
CA THR A 349 -3.00 21.31 -21.22
C THR A 349 -3.25 21.08 -22.71
N GLY A 350 -2.58 20.10 -23.31
CA GLY A 350 -2.80 19.73 -24.72
C GLY A 350 -4.24 19.31 -25.01
N ILE A 351 -4.84 18.51 -24.12
CA ILE A 351 -6.25 18.11 -24.23
C ILE A 351 -7.18 19.30 -24.05
N THR A 352 -6.90 20.17 -23.09
CA THR A 352 -7.70 21.40 -22.91
C THR A 352 -7.69 22.24 -24.19
N ILE A 353 -6.53 22.40 -24.83
CA ILE A 353 -6.42 23.11 -26.12
C ILE A 353 -7.20 22.38 -27.21
N ALA A 354 -7.10 21.05 -27.29
CA ALA A 354 -7.81 20.27 -28.29
C ALA A 354 -9.33 20.36 -28.12
N ILE A 355 -9.83 20.28 -26.88
CA ILE A 355 -11.26 20.44 -26.58
C ILE A 355 -11.74 21.83 -26.96
N LEU A 356 -11.02 22.89 -26.60
CA LEU A 356 -11.39 24.25 -26.98
C LEU A 356 -11.38 24.45 -28.49
N TRP A 357 -10.38 23.91 -29.16
CA TRP A 357 -10.26 24.05 -30.62
C TRP A 357 -11.40 23.33 -31.36
N LEU A 358 -11.57 22.01 -31.08
CA LEU A 358 -12.62 21.22 -31.74
C LEU A 358 -14.01 21.66 -31.28
N GLY A 359 -14.18 21.99 -30.00
CA GLY A 359 -15.43 22.54 -29.49
C GLY A 359 -15.81 23.86 -30.16
N SER A 360 -14.83 24.75 -30.43
CA SER A 360 -15.08 25.99 -31.16
C SER A 360 -15.51 25.74 -32.60
N ILE A 361 -14.99 24.71 -33.27
CA ILE A 361 -15.44 24.31 -34.61
C ILE A 361 -16.90 23.87 -34.57
N LEU A 362 -17.26 22.98 -33.63
CA LEU A 362 -18.66 22.51 -33.46
C LEU A 362 -19.62 23.64 -33.09
N VAL A 363 -19.17 24.69 -32.42
CA VAL A 363 -19.99 25.88 -32.15
C VAL A 363 -20.17 26.72 -33.41
N VAL A 364 -19.13 26.89 -34.23
CA VAL A 364 -19.25 27.61 -35.54
C VAL A 364 -20.16 26.87 -36.46
N ASP A 365 -20.15 25.55 -36.46
CA ASP A 365 -21.05 24.68 -37.26
C ASP A 365 -22.44 24.56 -36.64
N GLN A 366 -22.75 25.27 -35.55
CA GLN A 366 -24.04 25.31 -34.83
C GLN A 366 -24.49 23.95 -34.24
N GLU A 367 -23.60 23.01 -34.06
CA GLU A 367 -23.87 21.71 -33.44
C GLU A 367 -23.83 21.79 -31.89
N LEU A 368 -23.11 22.76 -31.34
CA LEU A 368 -23.02 23.03 -29.90
C LEU A 368 -23.24 24.51 -29.59
N THR A 369 -23.60 24.80 -28.36
CA THR A 369 -23.60 26.18 -27.82
C THR A 369 -22.26 26.53 -27.20
N PRO A 370 -21.86 27.83 -27.13
CA PRO A 370 -20.60 28.26 -26.51
C PRO A 370 -20.48 27.86 -25.03
N GLY A 371 -21.59 27.83 -24.32
CA GLY A 371 -21.64 27.51 -22.89
C GLY A 371 -21.66 26.05 -22.55
#